data_6d400cf6d4a817eb7c9dd6ed6e922246
#
_entry.id   6d400cf6d4a817eb7c9dd6ed6e922246
#
_cell.length_a   1.000
_cell.length_b   1.000
_cell.length_c   1.000
_cell.angle_alpha   90.00
_cell.angle_beta   90.00
_cell.angle_gamma   90.00
#
_symmetry.space_group_name_H-M   'P 1'
#
loop_
_entity.id
_entity.type
_entity.pdbx_description
1 polymer ?
#
loop_
_entity_poly.entity_id
_entity_poly.type
_entity_poly.pdbx_seq_one_letter_code
_entity_poly.pdbx_strand_id
1 'polypeptide(L)'
;MPACRIHDSSMPIRRQYRWLYPIDWPQISVAIRFGRARGRCEQCGRPHGRIVIHLGDGRWWDEDAKTWRNPQGRALARLAEPFAESIAGDPALRTTRVFLAAAHLNHDPGDNRPRNLRAFCQRCHLMHDREEHRRRRRLTFRMRNAIGDLFLGPYPSIW
;
A
#
# COMPACT_ATOMS: atom_id res chain seq x y z
N MET A 1 4.70 23.33 -24.39
CA MET A 1 4.40 22.90 -23.00
C MET A 1 5.05 21.55 -22.81
N PRO A 2 6.06 21.36 -21.95
CA PRO A 2 6.67 20.05 -21.75
C PRO A 2 5.69 19.14 -21.01
N ALA A 3 5.43 17.98 -21.58
CA ALA A 3 4.64 16.92 -20.95
C ALA A 3 5.33 16.52 -19.65
N CYS A 4 4.64 16.75 -18.54
CA CYS A 4 5.05 16.26 -17.22
C CYS A 4 5.13 14.74 -17.29
N ARG A 5 6.34 14.17 -17.39
CA ARG A 5 6.55 12.75 -17.21
C ARG A 5 6.18 12.42 -15.76
N ILE A 6 4.96 11.94 -15.57
CA ILE A 6 4.56 11.32 -14.32
C ILE A 6 5.46 10.11 -14.15
N HIS A 7 6.48 10.23 -13.29
CA HIS A 7 7.24 9.06 -12.85
C HIS A 7 6.26 8.15 -12.11
N ASP A 8 5.75 7.19 -12.84
CA ASP A 8 4.86 6.16 -12.30
C ASP A 8 5.69 5.21 -11.43
N SER A 9 5.92 5.63 -10.18
CA SER A 9 6.48 4.77 -9.13
C SER A 9 5.37 3.87 -8.58
N SER A 10 4.64 3.19 -9.47
CA SER A 10 3.73 2.12 -9.07
C SER A 10 4.57 1.00 -8.47
N MET A 11 4.07 0.37 -7.40
CA MET A 11 4.71 -0.86 -6.89
C MET A 11 4.78 -1.88 -8.02
N PRO A 12 5.97 -2.39 -8.37
CA PRO A 12 6.13 -3.22 -9.55
C PRO A 12 5.36 -4.53 -9.38
N ILE A 13 4.46 -4.81 -10.31
CA ILE A 13 3.79 -6.11 -10.40
C ILE A 13 4.86 -7.16 -10.75
N ARG A 14 4.95 -8.22 -9.95
CA ARG A 14 5.89 -9.32 -10.22
C ARG A 14 5.64 -9.88 -11.62
N ARG A 15 6.71 -10.11 -12.39
CA ARG A 15 6.64 -10.53 -13.80
C ARG A 15 5.70 -11.71 -14.03
N GLN A 16 5.72 -12.68 -13.13
CA GLN A 16 4.89 -13.90 -13.18
C GLN A 16 3.39 -13.66 -13.01
N TYR A 17 2.96 -12.47 -12.54
CA TYR A 17 1.55 -12.13 -12.36
C TYR A 17 1.06 -11.07 -13.34
N ARG A 18 1.92 -10.56 -14.24
CA ARG A 18 1.54 -9.49 -15.20
C ARG A 18 0.40 -9.89 -16.12
N TRP A 19 0.33 -11.14 -16.48
CA TRP A 19 -0.72 -11.69 -17.35
C TRP A 19 -2.11 -11.71 -16.72
N LEU A 20 -2.20 -11.57 -15.37
CA LEU A 20 -3.47 -11.46 -14.65
C LEU A 20 -4.10 -10.07 -14.77
N TYR A 21 -3.32 -9.07 -15.17
CA TYR A 21 -3.77 -7.70 -15.29
C TYR A 21 -4.12 -7.38 -16.75
N PRO A 22 -5.20 -6.60 -16.99
CA PRO A 22 -5.55 -6.18 -18.34
C PRO A 22 -4.45 -5.27 -18.94
N ILE A 23 -4.42 -5.20 -20.27
CA ILE A 23 -3.43 -4.41 -21.02
C ILE A 23 -3.49 -2.92 -20.67
N ASP A 24 -4.66 -2.42 -20.32
CA ASP A 24 -4.94 -1.03 -19.94
C ASP A 24 -4.83 -0.79 -18.41
N TRP A 25 -4.26 -1.74 -17.66
CA TRP A 25 -4.06 -1.60 -16.21
C TRP A 25 -3.36 -0.29 -15.80
N PRO A 26 -2.33 0.20 -16.51
CA PRO A 26 -1.71 1.48 -16.19
C PRO A 26 -2.70 2.64 -16.21
N GLN A 27 -3.59 2.68 -17.20
CA GLN A 27 -4.62 3.73 -17.35
C GLN A 27 -5.67 3.63 -16.26
N ILE A 28 -6.17 2.41 -15.98
CA ILE A 28 -7.09 2.14 -14.87
C ILE A 28 -6.47 2.59 -13.55
N SER A 29 -5.24 2.20 -13.28
CA SER A 29 -4.53 2.56 -12.06
C SER A 29 -4.38 4.09 -11.90
N VAL A 30 -4.05 4.80 -12.98
CA VAL A 30 -3.97 6.26 -13.01
C VAL A 30 -5.33 6.90 -12.72
N ALA A 31 -6.39 6.42 -13.39
CA ALA A 31 -7.75 6.92 -13.20
C ALA A 31 -8.22 6.77 -11.74
N ILE A 32 -7.90 5.64 -11.09
CA ILE A 32 -8.23 5.41 -9.68
C ILE A 32 -7.41 6.32 -8.76
N ARG A 33 -6.08 6.35 -8.93
CA ARG A 33 -5.17 7.08 -8.02
C ARG A 33 -5.28 8.60 -8.13
N PHE A 34 -5.41 9.10 -9.35
CA PHE A 34 -5.34 10.56 -9.61
C PHE A 34 -6.67 11.14 -10.09
N GLY A 35 -7.47 10.42 -10.84
CA GLY A 35 -8.81 10.85 -11.23
C GLY A 35 -9.75 10.82 -10.02
N ARG A 36 -10.09 9.64 -9.52
CA ARG A 36 -11.07 9.47 -8.43
C ARG A 36 -10.53 9.91 -7.08
N ALA A 37 -9.36 9.41 -6.69
CA ALA A 37 -8.77 9.67 -5.37
C ALA A 37 -8.02 11.01 -5.28
N ARG A 38 -7.89 11.75 -6.39
CA ARG A 38 -7.22 13.07 -6.45
C ARG A 38 -5.83 13.08 -5.83
N GLY A 39 -5.07 11.98 -6.01
CA GLY A 39 -3.72 11.85 -5.46
C GLY A 39 -3.67 11.67 -3.94
N ARG A 40 -4.79 11.32 -3.28
CA ARG A 40 -4.83 11.04 -1.84
C ARG A 40 -5.28 9.61 -1.56
N CYS A 41 -4.74 9.01 -0.51
CA CYS A 41 -5.16 7.69 -0.06
C CYS A 41 -6.63 7.70 0.37
N GLU A 42 -7.47 6.87 -0.24
CA GLU A 42 -8.92 6.81 0.05
C GLU A 42 -9.24 6.27 1.47
N GLN A 43 -8.26 5.72 2.17
CA GLN A 43 -8.42 5.25 3.55
C GLN A 43 -7.97 6.27 4.59
N CYS A 44 -6.79 6.87 4.43
CA CYS A 44 -6.18 7.71 5.46
C CYS A 44 -5.86 9.15 5.00
N GLY A 45 -6.09 9.49 3.73
CA GLY A 45 -5.90 10.83 3.19
C GLY A 45 -4.46 11.21 2.85
N ARG A 46 -3.44 10.37 3.10
CA ARG A 46 -2.03 10.70 2.80
C ARG A 46 -1.83 11.05 1.32
N PRO A 47 -1.16 12.18 1.02
CA PRO A 47 -0.96 12.65 -0.34
C PRO A 47 0.16 11.88 -1.06
N HIS A 48 -0.06 11.55 -2.34
CA HIS A 48 0.94 10.91 -3.19
C HIS A 48 2.17 11.79 -3.42
N GLY A 49 3.35 11.17 -3.48
CA GLY A 49 4.62 11.82 -3.79
C GLY A 49 5.20 12.68 -2.67
N ARG A 50 4.42 13.01 -1.64
CA ARG A 50 4.85 13.82 -0.51
C ARG A 50 5.56 12.99 0.56
N ILE A 51 6.49 13.63 1.26
CA ILE A 51 7.04 13.10 2.50
C ILE A 51 6.11 13.51 3.63
N VAL A 52 5.65 12.55 4.42
CA VAL A 52 4.81 12.79 5.59
C VAL A 52 5.54 12.37 6.86
N ILE A 53 5.34 13.14 7.93
CA ILE A 53 5.81 12.82 9.28
C ILE A 53 4.76 11.92 9.93
N HIS A 54 5.18 10.88 10.65
CA HIS A 54 4.28 9.95 11.31
C HIS A 54 4.88 9.33 12.57
N LEU A 55 4.03 8.85 13.46
CA LEU A 55 4.35 8.26 14.76
C LEU A 55 4.38 6.71 14.73
N GLY A 56 4.66 6.06 13.63
CA GLY A 56 4.72 4.59 13.58
C GLY A 56 3.39 3.85 13.85
N ASP A 57 2.54 4.33 14.73
CA ASP A 57 1.22 3.78 15.08
C ASP A 57 0.15 4.06 14.01
N GLY A 58 0.49 4.88 13.03
CA GLY A 58 -0.36 5.24 11.90
C GLY A 58 -0.90 6.66 11.95
N ARG A 59 -0.73 7.38 13.05
CA ARG A 59 -0.95 8.84 13.09
C ARG A 59 0.07 9.53 12.20
N TRP A 60 -0.35 10.59 11.50
CA TRP A 60 0.50 11.32 10.57
C TRP A 60 0.13 12.79 10.53
N TRP A 61 1.11 13.64 10.23
CA TRP A 61 0.94 15.08 10.10
C TRP A 61 0.49 15.45 8.69
N ASP A 62 -0.65 16.14 8.59
CA ASP A 62 -1.17 16.71 7.35
C ASP A 62 -0.71 18.15 7.25
N GLU A 63 0.33 18.38 6.45
CA GLU A 63 0.93 19.70 6.26
C GLU A 63 -0.04 20.71 5.65
N ASP A 64 -0.92 20.26 4.75
CA ASP A 64 -1.90 21.14 4.08
C ASP A 64 -2.99 21.60 5.06
N ALA A 65 -3.40 20.74 5.98
CA ALA A 65 -4.44 21.04 6.97
C ALA A 65 -3.87 21.47 8.33
N LYS A 66 -2.54 21.52 8.49
CA LYS A 66 -1.85 21.85 9.75
C LYS A 66 -2.41 21.08 10.95
N THR A 67 -2.61 19.80 10.78
CA THR A 67 -3.19 18.95 11.83
C THR A 67 -2.69 17.51 11.79
N TRP A 68 -2.64 16.88 12.94
CA TRP A 68 -2.44 15.45 13.03
C TRP A 68 -3.70 14.70 12.63
N ARG A 69 -3.53 13.61 11.90
CA ARG A 69 -4.60 12.67 11.54
C ARG A 69 -4.37 11.29 12.14
N ASN A 70 -5.45 10.64 12.49
CA ASN A 70 -5.43 9.25 12.92
C ASN A 70 -5.22 8.30 11.71
N PRO A 71 -5.06 6.98 11.96
CA PRO A 71 -4.90 5.99 10.88
C PRO A 71 -6.03 5.96 9.85
N GLN A 72 -7.22 6.45 10.18
CA GLN A 72 -8.39 6.54 9.29
C GLN A 72 -8.52 7.92 8.61
N GLY A 73 -7.57 8.83 8.82
CA GLY A 73 -7.56 10.15 8.21
C GLY A 73 -8.39 11.22 8.95
N ARG A 74 -8.97 10.91 10.11
CA ARG A 74 -9.71 11.90 10.92
C ARG A 74 -8.75 12.82 11.66
N ALA A 75 -9.03 14.12 11.69
CA ALA A 75 -8.24 15.10 12.43
C ALA A 75 -8.22 14.82 13.94
N LEU A 76 -7.08 15.10 14.57
CA LEU A 76 -6.84 14.94 16.00
C LEU A 76 -6.58 16.32 16.64
N ALA A 77 -7.45 16.75 17.53
CA ALA A 77 -7.52 18.11 18.04
C ALA A 77 -6.51 18.49 19.16
N ARG A 78 -5.53 17.66 19.52
CA ARG A 78 -4.70 17.90 20.73
C ARG A 78 -3.22 17.53 20.64
N LEU A 79 -2.67 17.39 19.45
CA LEU A 79 -1.24 17.13 19.30
C LEU A 79 -0.55 18.37 18.77
N ALA A 80 0.60 18.72 19.36
CA ALA A 80 1.42 19.85 18.91
C ALA A 80 1.94 19.61 17.48
N GLU A 81 2.15 20.72 16.76
CA GLU A 81 2.81 20.69 15.44
C GLU A 81 4.22 20.07 15.57
N PRO A 82 4.63 19.20 14.65
CA PRO A 82 5.99 18.68 14.68
C PRO A 82 6.98 19.75 14.21
N PHE A 83 7.89 20.16 15.08
CA PHE A 83 8.97 21.08 14.72
C PHE A 83 10.12 20.32 14.04
N ALA A 84 10.86 20.99 13.16
CA ALA A 84 11.98 20.38 12.44
C ALA A 84 13.05 19.81 13.38
N GLU A 85 13.33 20.47 14.49
CA GLU A 85 14.26 20.03 15.53
C GLU A 85 13.77 18.77 16.25
N SER A 86 12.46 18.64 16.46
CA SER A 86 11.84 17.47 17.06
C SER A 86 11.93 16.23 16.16
N ILE A 87 11.90 16.42 14.83
CA ILE A 87 11.99 15.29 13.87
C ILE A 87 13.37 14.65 13.92
N ALA A 88 14.43 15.43 14.13
CA ALA A 88 15.80 14.95 14.21
C ALA A 88 16.13 14.29 15.57
N GLY A 89 15.45 14.70 16.64
CA GLY A 89 15.74 14.28 18.02
C GLY A 89 14.76 13.28 18.63
N ASP A 90 13.54 13.14 18.10
CA ASP A 90 12.54 12.24 18.65
C ASP A 90 12.48 10.92 17.86
N PRO A 91 12.92 9.79 18.46
CA PRO A 91 12.89 8.48 17.81
C PRO A 91 11.46 7.98 17.49
N ALA A 92 10.42 8.61 18.07
CA ALA A 92 9.03 8.29 17.77
C ALA A 92 8.56 8.93 16.43
N LEU A 93 9.18 10.02 16.00
CA LEU A 93 8.87 10.70 14.76
C LEU A 93 9.65 10.08 13.58
N ARG A 94 8.93 9.71 12.55
CA ARG A 94 9.48 9.12 11.34
C ARG A 94 8.96 9.83 10.11
N THR A 95 9.73 9.80 9.04
CA THR A 95 9.31 10.33 7.75
C THR A 95 9.18 9.22 6.72
N THR A 96 8.19 9.34 5.83
CA THR A 96 8.01 8.39 4.73
C THR A 96 7.48 9.10 3.50
N ARG A 97 8.09 8.84 2.34
CA ARG A 97 7.52 9.27 1.07
C ARG A 97 6.32 8.37 0.73
N VAL A 98 5.21 9.02 0.42
CA VAL A 98 3.93 8.33 0.14
C VAL A 98 3.82 7.99 -1.34
N PHE A 99 3.53 6.73 -1.65
CA PHE A 99 3.14 6.29 -2.98
C PHE A 99 1.78 5.62 -2.91
N LEU A 100 0.91 5.98 -3.86
CA LEU A 100 -0.39 5.32 -3.98
C LEU A 100 -0.30 4.16 -4.97
N ALA A 101 -1.00 3.08 -4.65
CA ALA A 101 -1.27 1.97 -5.56
C ALA A 101 -2.78 1.78 -5.68
N ALA A 102 -3.24 1.36 -6.86
CA ALA A 102 -4.59 0.84 -7.01
C ALA A 102 -4.61 -0.60 -6.49
N ALA A 103 -5.39 -0.86 -5.46
CA ALA A 103 -5.52 -2.15 -4.80
C ALA A 103 -6.87 -2.78 -5.09
N HIS A 104 -6.90 -4.10 -5.30
CA HIS A 104 -8.13 -4.87 -5.43
C HIS A 104 -8.67 -5.22 -4.03
N LEU A 105 -9.91 -4.84 -3.74
CA LEU A 105 -10.50 -5.07 -2.42
C LEU A 105 -10.74 -6.56 -2.12
N ASN A 106 -11.02 -7.35 -3.14
CA ASN A 106 -11.22 -8.80 -3.05
C ASN A 106 -9.94 -9.61 -3.28
N HIS A 107 -8.77 -8.96 -3.47
CA HIS A 107 -7.48 -9.56 -3.83
C HIS A 107 -7.46 -10.34 -5.16
N ASP A 108 -8.49 -10.17 -6.01
CA ASP A 108 -8.57 -10.76 -7.35
C ASP A 108 -8.10 -9.75 -8.41
N PRO A 109 -6.93 -9.94 -9.05
CA PRO A 109 -6.42 -9.03 -10.08
C PRO A 109 -7.23 -9.08 -11.37
N GLY A 110 -8.12 -10.05 -11.55
CA GLY A 110 -9.04 -10.14 -12.69
C GLY A 110 -10.26 -9.24 -12.55
N ASP A 111 -10.64 -8.85 -11.34
CA ASP A 111 -11.82 -8.00 -11.09
C ASP A 111 -11.44 -6.52 -11.06
N ASN A 112 -11.36 -5.89 -12.23
CA ASN A 112 -10.95 -4.49 -12.40
C ASN A 112 -12.13 -3.48 -12.36
N ARG A 113 -13.29 -3.89 -11.88
CA ARG A 113 -14.45 -2.98 -11.72
C ARG A 113 -14.08 -1.84 -10.76
N PRO A 114 -14.42 -0.57 -11.07
CA PRO A 114 -14.02 0.59 -10.24
C PRO A 114 -14.42 0.48 -8.76
N ARG A 115 -15.53 -0.18 -8.45
CA ARG A 115 -16.00 -0.44 -7.07
C ARG A 115 -15.09 -1.39 -6.28
N ASN A 116 -14.38 -2.28 -6.98
CA ASN A 116 -13.42 -3.23 -6.40
C ASN A 116 -12.00 -2.66 -6.27
N LEU A 117 -11.75 -1.47 -6.79
CA LEU A 117 -10.44 -0.83 -6.77
C LEU A 117 -10.42 0.32 -5.77
N ARG A 118 -9.32 0.48 -5.03
CA ARG A 118 -9.06 1.62 -4.15
C ARG A 118 -7.63 2.11 -4.26
N ALA A 119 -7.47 3.44 -4.17
CA ALA A 119 -6.17 4.08 -4.07
C ALA A 119 -5.68 4.01 -2.62
N PHE A 120 -4.73 3.12 -2.34
CA PHE A 120 -4.13 2.99 -1.01
C PHE A 120 -2.67 3.45 -1.01
N CYS A 121 -2.26 4.12 0.09
CA CYS A 121 -0.84 4.29 0.40
C CYS A 121 -0.23 2.96 0.87
N GLN A 122 1.11 2.86 0.90
CA GLN A 122 1.82 1.63 1.28
C GLN A 122 1.30 1.04 2.59
N ARG A 123 1.10 1.88 3.62
CA ARG A 123 0.61 1.44 4.92
C ARG A 123 -0.80 0.84 4.83
N CYS A 124 -1.73 1.57 4.20
CA CYS A 124 -3.12 1.10 4.09
C CYS A 124 -3.21 -0.16 3.23
N HIS A 125 -2.40 -0.27 2.18
CA HIS A 125 -2.30 -1.47 1.35
C HIS A 125 -1.81 -2.67 2.16
N LEU A 126 -0.70 -2.53 2.89
CA LEU A 126 -0.19 -3.59 3.76
C LEU A 126 -1.20 -4.02 4.84
N MET A 127 -1.94 -3.07 5.40
CA MET A 127 -2.98 -3.38 6.40
C MET A 127 -4.16 -4.12 5.78
N HIS A 128 -4.56 -3.73 4.55
CA HIS A 128 -5.59 -4.40 3.79
C HIS A 128 -5.20 -5.85 3.44
N ASP A 129 -3.97 -6.05 2.97
CA ASP A 129 -3.47 -7.36 2.55
C ASP A 129 -3.04 -8.26 3.72
N ARG A 130 -3.04 -7.75 4.95
CA ARG A 130 -2.48 -8.43 6.12
C ARG A 130 -3.03 -9.83 6.34
N GLU A 131 -4.35 -10.00 6.24
CA GLU A 131 -5.01 -11.29 6.46
C GLU A 131 -4.70 -12.26 5.31
N GLU A 132 -4.70 -11.78 4.08
CA GLU A 132 -4.34 -12.59 2.92
C GLU A 132 -2.86 -13.02 2.97
N HIS A 133 -1.95 -12.14 3.40
CA HIS A 133 -0.54 -12.47 3.62
C HIS A 133 -0.38 -13.54 4.71
N ARG A 134 -1.14 -13.46 5.80
CA ARG A 134 -1.13 -14.47 6.88
C ARG A 134 -1.64 -15.81 6.36
N ARG A 135 -2.74 -15.80 5.61
CA ARG A 135 -3.30 -16.99 5.00
C ARG A 135 -2.31 -17.66 4.06
N ARG A 136 -1.73 -16.91 3.13
CA ARG A 136 -0.72 -17.42 2.17
C ARG A 136 0.51 -17.96 2.88
N ARG A 137 1.00 -17.27 3.91
CA ARG A 137 2.12 -17.75 4.73
C ARG A 137 1.81 -19.10 5.40
N ARG A 138 0.62 -19.26 5.97
CA ARG A 138 0.19 -20.54 6.58
C ARG A 138 0.12 -21.66 5.54
N LEU A 139 -0.44 -21.38 4.36
CA LEU A 139 -0.50 -22.36 3.27
C LEU A 139 0.90 -22.75 2.80
N THR A 140 1.79 -21.79 2.56
CA THR A 140 3.17 -22.05 2.16
C THR A 140 3.90 -22.90 3.21
N PHE A 141 3.73 -22.57 4.50
CA PHE A 141 4.32 -23.35 5.58
C PHE A 141 3.79 -24.80 5.60
N ARG A 142 2.47 -24.98 5.46
CA ARG A 142 1.86 -26.32 5.40
C ARG A 142 2.34 -27.09 4.17
N MET A 143 2.40 -26.46 3.01
CA MET A 143 2.89 -27.10 1.77
C MET A 143 4.36 -27.54 1.89
N ARG A 144 5.21 -26.72 2.52
CA ARG A 144 6.63 -27.08 2.77
C ARG A 144 6.79 -28.24 3.74
N ASN A 145 5.85 -28.40 4.66
CA ASN A 145 5.86 -29.48 5.67
C ASN A 145 4.97 -30.65 5.28
N ALA A 146 4.34 -30.62 4.10
CA ALA A 146 3.58 -31.76 3.60
C ALA A 146 4.56 -32.90 3.30
N ILE A 147 4.28 -34.06 3.87
CA ILE A 147 5.09 -35.26 3.67
C ILE A 147 4.65 -35.92 2.36
N GLY A 148 5.38 -35.62 1.30
CA GLY A 148 5.28 -36.33 0.04
C GLY A 148 4.14 -35.88 -0.88
N ASP A 149 4.29 -36.28 -2.10
CA ASP A 149 3.25 -36.33 -3.12
C ASP A 149 2.68 -37.78 -3.14
N LEU A 150 1.38 -37.89 -3.33
CA LEU A 150 0.70 -39.19 -3.39
C LEU A 150 1.31 -40.11 -4.47
N PHE A 151 1.90 -39.53 -5.50
CA PHE A 151 2.46 -40.26 -6.66
C PHE A 151 3.99 -40.29 -6.71
N LEU A 152 4.68 -39.33 -6.07
CA LEU A 152 6.12 -39.19 -6.14
C LEU A 152 6.87 -39.52 -4.84
N GLY A 153 6.14 -39.88 -3.78
CA GLY A 153 6.71 -40.13 -2.46
C GLY A 153 7.12 -38.86 -1.69
N PRO A 154 7.90 -38.97 -0.61
CA PRO A 154 8.32 -37.83 0.20
C PRO A 154 9.10 -36.83 -0.65
N TYR A 155 8.76 -35.54 -0.54
CA TYR A 155 9.54 -34.49 -1.21
C TYR A 155 10.98 -34.52 -0.70
N PRO A 156 12.00 -34.50 -1.58
CA PRO A 156 13.36 -34.32 -1.14
C PRO A 156 13.45 -32.99 -0.39
N SER A 157 14.04 -33.02 0.80
CA SER A 157 14.35 -31.80 1.56
C SER A 157 15.25 -30.90 0.71
N ILE A 158 14.68 -29.82 0.19
CA ILE A 158 15.45 -28.78 -0.50
C ILE A 158 16.08 -27.92 0.59
N TRP A 159 17.38 -28.16 0.81
CA TRP A 159 18.27 -27.32 1.62
C TRP A 159 18.53 -26.00 0.94
#